data_c0aed4b5ff295453b16ec2605210c59d
#
_entry.id   c0aed4b5ff295453b16ec2605210c59d
#
_cell.length_a   1.000
_cell.length_b   1.000
_cell.length_c   1.000
_cell.angle_alpha   90.00
_cell.angle_beta   90.00
_cell.angle_gamma   90.00
#
_symmetry.space_group_name_H-M   'P 1'
#
loop_
_entity.id
_entity.type
_entity.pdbx_description
1 polymer ?
#
loop_
_entity_poly.entity_id
_entity_poly.type
_entity_poly.pdbx_seq_one_letter_code
_entity_poly.pdbx_strand_id
1 'polypeptide(L)'
;MANLKHLHPLLEHPIAAAIRGALTIPHVVGFEGATSIARGLGSLYPSLQPRRFQRAVDHLRIAFPDWTDDRRRATAVATYQHLFRLGIEILFAPRLITKEGFTRHIDMGELAPAVRDVFSGQPCIMITGHCGNWELIGYAISMLGFPLHAVYRPLDLRPLDAWLHETRARRGLTLVSKFGAVRALPPVLERGELVGLVADQSGGPRGVFTPFFGRLTSTYKSIGLLAMQTNARLICGTARRLPDAAPIRGPSGRASPIERSGGMGYVIELVDSFGPEDWSTHPDPLFYITARYRRAIELMVRRAPDQYLWMHRLWRARPAHERMNKPFPPQLREKLAALPWMTAAELDQLVARSELDGAAIAAGRPEAS
;
A
#
# COMPACT_ATOMS: atom_id res chain seq x y z
N MET A 1 13.38 -15.36 1.51
CA MET A 1 14.07 -14.75 2.66
C MET A 1 14.40 -15.88 3.60
N ALA A 2 15.67 -15.99 4.00
CA ALA A 2 16.08 -16.93 5.05
C ALA A 2 15.25 -16.64 6.31
N ASN A 3 14.88 -17.68 7.04
CA ASN A 3 14.11 -17.55 8.27
C ASN A 3 15.07 -17.09 9.39
N LEU A 4 15.25 -15.76 9.52
CA LEU A 4 16.17 -15.15 10.51
C LEU A 4 15.70 -15.28 11.95
N LYS A 5 14.50 -15.83 12.18
CA LYS A 5 13.92 -16.03 13.53
C LYS A 5 14.68 -16.99 14.46
N HIS A 6 15.57 -17.80 13.90
CA HIS A 6 16.36 -18.78 14.64
C HIS A 6 17.85 -18.49 14.61
N LEU A 7 18.23 -17.23 14.33
CA LEU A 7 19.62 -16.82 14.40
C LEU A 7 20.09 -16.84 15.86
N HIS A 8 21.33 -17.32 16.05
CA HIS A 8 21.97 -17.24 17.38
C HIS A 8 22.19 -15.77 17.74
N PRO A 9 21.85 -15.30 18.96
CA PRO A 9 21.95 -13.88 19.34
C PRO A 9 23.31 -13.23 19.06
N LEU A 10 24.40 -14.00 19.18
CA LEU A 10 25.77 -13.53 18.87
C LEU A 10 25.99 -13.16 17.39
N LEU A 11 25.18 -13.66 16.47
CA LEU A 11 25.26 -13.36 15.03
C LEU A 11 24.38 -12.20 14.60
N GLU A 12 23.42 -11.79 15.43
CA GLU A 12 22.49 -10.71 15.06
C GLU A 12 23.19 -9.37 14.84
N HIS A 13 24.10 -8.98 15.72
CA HIS A 13 24.84 -7.72 15.60
C HIS A 13 25.79 -7.65 14.42
N PRO A 14 26.66 -8.66 14.16
CA PRO A 14 27.51 -8.68 12.95
C PRO A 14 26.71 -8.64 11.66
N ILE A 15 25.63 -9.41 11.57
CA ILE A 15 24.77 -9.43 10.38
C ILE A 15 24.09 -8.07 10.19
N ALA A 16 23.54 -7.47 11.24
CA ALA A 16 22.95 -6.14 11.17
C ALA A 16 23.98 -5.09 10.75
N ALA A 17 25.21 -5.17 11.27
CA ALA A 17 26.31 -4.28 10.89
C ALA A 17 26.70 -4.45 9.41
N ALA A 18 26.78 -5.70 8.92
CA ALA A 18 27.06 -5.99 7.50
C ALA A 18 25.95 -5.44 6.59
N ILE A 19 24.69 -5.64 6.95
CA ILE A 19 23.54 -5.08 6.21
C ILE A 19 23.62 -3.55 6.19
N ARG A 20 23.85 -2.90 7.33
CA ARG A 20 24.00 -1.44 7.42
C ARG A 20 25.17 -0.93 6.57
N GLY A 21 26.31 -1.63 6.60
CA GLY A 21 27.45 -1.34 5.74
C GLY A 21 27.10 -1.45 4.25
N ALA A 22 26.40 -2.51 3.85
CA ALA A 22 25.95 -2.68 2.46
C ALA A 22 24.97 -1.58 2.03
N LEU A 23 24.14 -1.06 2.94
CA LEU A 23 23.22 0.06 2.66
C LEU A 23 23.94 1.41 2.45
N THR A 24 25.25 1.52 2.73
CA THR A 24 26.05 2.72 2.41
C THR A 24 26.58 2.72 0.99
N ILE A 25 26.71 1.54 0.35
CA ILE A 25 27.25 1.41 -1.00
C ILE A 25 26.52 2.27 -2.04
N PRO A 26 25.16 2.30 -2.07
CA PRO A 26 24.42 3.19 -2.97
C PRO A 26 24.82 4.66 -2.84
N HIS A 27 25.15 5.13 -1.64
CA HIS A 27 25.56 6.52 -1.43
C HIS A 27 26.93 6.84 -2.05
N VAL A 28 27.82 5.86 -2.15
CA VAL A 28 29.12 6.02 -2.83
C VAL A 28 28.93 6.07 -4.36
N VAL A 29 28.05 5.22 -4.89
CA VAL A 29 27.72 5.16 -6.33
C VAL A 29 26.94 6.40 -6.79
N GLY A 30 26.22 7.04 -5.89
CA GLY A 30 25.32 8.15 -6.19
C GLY A 30 23.91 7.70 -6.60
N PHE A 31 22.95 8.61 -6.54
CA PHE A 31 21.53 8.29 -6.72
C PHE A 31 21.22 7.70 -8.11
N GLU A 32 21.70 8.33 -9.17
CA GLU A 32 21.43 7.92 -10.55
C GLU A 32 22.02 6.55 -10.87
N GLY A 33 23.30 6.35 -10.51
CA GLY A 33 23.98 5.07 -10.69
C GLY A 33 23.29 3.95 -9.89
N ALA A 34 22.99 4.20 -8.62
CA ALA A 34 22.32 3.23 -7.75
C ALA A 34 20.91 2.87 -8.25
N THR A 35 20.12 3.83 -8.72
CA THR A 35 18.78 3.57 -9.28
C THR A 35 18.84 2.85 -10.63
N SER A 36 19.86 3.13 -11.47
CA SER A 36 20.09 2.38 -12.71
C SER A 36 20.44 0.92 -12.45
N ILE A 37 21.36 0.65 -11.53
CA ILE A 37 21.71 -0.70 -11.08
C ILE A 37 20.48 -1.41 -10.52
N ALA A 38 19.70 -0.74 -9.66
CA ALA A 38 18.50 -1.28 -9.06
C ALA A 38 17.46 -1.67 -10.12
N ARG A 39 17.25 -0.86 -11.15
CA ARG A 39 16.37 -1.21 -12.29
C ARG A 39 16.88 -2.44 -13.05
N GLY A 40 18.18 -2.52 -13.30
CA GLY A 40 18.81 -3.70 -13.92
C GLY A 40 18.56 -4.97 -13.11
N LEU A 41 18.80 -4.93 -11.79
CA LEU A 41 18.50 -6.03 -10.87
C LEU A 41 17.01 -6.40 -10.86
N GLY A 42 16.12 -5.40 -10.90
CA GLY A 42 14.67 -5.60 -11.02
C GLY A 42 14.30 -6.33 -12.31
N SER A 43 14.98 -6.05 -13.42
CA SER A 43 14.77 -6.75 -14.70
C SER A 43 15.24 -8.20 -14.68
N LEU A 44 16.29 -8.51 -13.91
CA LEU A 44 16.83 -9.88 -13.77
C LEU A 44 16.03 -10.72 -12.77
N TYR A 45 15.38 -10.10 -11.80
CA TYR A 45 14.68 -10.80 -10.71
C TYR A 45 13.63 -11.82 -11.17
N PRO A 46 12.84 -11.59 -12.23
CA PRO A 46 11.93 -12.59 -12.78
C PRO A 46 12.58 -13.93 -13.09
N SER A 47 13.78 -13.93 -13.65
CA SER A 47 14.54 -15.14 -13.96
C SER A 47 15.00 -15.89 -12.70
N LEU A 48 15.30 -15.15 -11.62
CA LEU A 48 15.71 -15.73 -10.34
C LEU A 48 14.53 -16.25 -9.50
N GLN A 49 13.34 -15.69 -9.70
CA GLN A 49 12.14 -16.03 -8.93
C GLN A 49 10.92 -16.25 -9.84
N PRO A 50 10.96 -17.23 -10.75
CA PRO A 50 9.93 -17.41 -11.80
C PRO A 50 8.54 -17.65 -11.22
N ARG A 51 8.42 -18.34 -10.07
CA ARG A 51 7.13 -18.57 -9.41
C ARG A 51 6.47 -17.27 -8.92
N ARG A 52 7.26 -16.32 -8.40
CA ARG A 52 6.75 -15.01 -7.95
C ARG A 52 6.41 -14.12 -9.13
N PHE A 53 7.22 -14.18 -10.17
CA PHE A 53 6.96 -13.46 -11.41
C PHE A 53 5.65 -13.93 -12.05
N GLN A 54 5.48 -15.26 -12.20
CA GLN A 54 4.24 -15.82 -12.75
C GLN A 54 3.02 -15.41 -11.94
N ARG A 55 3.10 -15.41 -10.60
CA ARG A 55 2.01 -14.90 -9.76
C ARG A 55 1.66 -13.44 -10.07
N ALA A 56 2.65 -12.57 -10.26
CA ALA A 56 2.40 -11.18 -10.62
C ALA A 56 1.66 -11.08 -11.98
N VAL A 57 2.06 -11.88 -12.97
CA VAL A 57 1.38 -11.96 -14.28
C VAL A 57 -0.05 -12.48 -14.14
N ASP A 58 -0.28 -13.51 -13.32
CA ASP A 58 -1.60 -14.08 -13.08
C ASP A 58 -2.53 -13.09 -12.35
N HIS A 59 -1.99 -12.35 -11.37
CA HIS A 59 -2.74 -11.27 -10.72
C HIS A 59 -3.09 -10.14 -11.69
N LEU A 60 -2.18 -9.77 -12.58
CA LEU A 60 -2.46 -8.79 -13.64
C LEU A 60 -3.51 -9.29 -14.64
N ARG A 61 -3.56 -10.61 -14.92
CA ARG A 61 -4.60 -11.21 -15.77
C ARG A 61 -5.99 -11.09 -15.12
N ILE A 62 -6.06 -11.26 -13.79
CA ILE A 62 -7.31 -11.07 -13.04
C ILE A 62 -7.71 -9.59 -13.04
N ALA A 63 -6.77 -8.70 -12.74
CA ALA A 63 -7.05 -7.27 -12.56
C ALA A 63 -7.33 -6.54 -13.88
N PHE A 64 -6.71 -6.98 -14.99
CA PHE A 64 -6.80 -6.36 -16.31
C PHE A 64 -7.01 -7.44 -17.38
N PRO A 65 -8.22 -8.00 -17.45
CA PRO A 65 -8.53 -9.10 -18.40
C PRO A 65 -8.34 -8.71 -19.86
N ASP A 66 -8.56 -7.43 -20.21
CA ASP A 66 -8.48 -6.92 -21.58
C ASP A 66 -7.04 -6.64 -22.04
N TRP A 67 -6.03 -6.76 -21.16
CA TRP A 67 -4.65 -6.55 -21.55
C TRP A 67 -4.09 -7.77 -22.28
N THR A 68 -3.15 -7.54 -23.21
CA THR A 68 -2.37 -8.61 -23.82
C THR A 68 -1.41 -9.25 -22.83
N ASP A 69 -1.01 -10.48 -23.04
CA ASP A 69 -0.05 -11.17 -22.18
C ASP A 69 1.33 -10.46 -22.16
N ASP A 70 1.74 -9.88 -23.30
CA ASP A 70 2.97 -9.07 -23.36
C ASP A 70 2.90 -7.85 -22.46
N ARG A 71 1.77 -7.12 -22.47
CA ARG A 71 1.56 -5.98 -21.56
C ARG A 71 1.57 -6.39 -20.10
N ARG A 72 0.94 -7.51 -19.76
CA ARG A 72 0.95 -8.05 -18.37
C ARG A 72 2.37 -8.42 -17.94
N ARG A 73 3.13 -9.10 -18.80
CA ARG A 73 4.53 -9.46 -18.51
C ARG A 73 5.43 -8.22 -18.39
N ALA A 74 5.30 -7.26 -19.29
CA ALA A 74 6.05 -6.00 -19.23
C ALA A 74 5.74 -5.23 -17.93
N THR A 75 4.46 -5.13 -17.56
CA THR A 75 4.03 -4.50 -16.28
C THR A 75 4.56 -5.27 -15.07
N ALA A 76 4.56 -6.60 -15.09
CA ALA A 76 5.14 -7.39 -14.02
C ALA A 76 6.66 -7.16 -13.88
N VAL A 77 7.42 -7.03 -14.97
CA VAL A 77 8.84 -6.64 -14.93
C VAL A 77 8.99 -5.25 -14.32
N ALA A 78 8.20 -4.27 -14.79
CA ALA A 78 8.24 -2.90 -14.29
C ALA A 78 7.94 -2.81 -12.78
N THR A 79 7.06 -3.68 -12.27
CA THR A 79 6.81 -3.83 -10.82
C THR A 79 8.08 -4.19 -10.04
N TYR A 80 8.91 -5.09 -10.54
CA TYR A 80 10.17 -5.43 -9.87
C TYR A 80 11.21 -4.33 -10.01
N GLN A 81 11.29 -3.67 -11.16
CA GLN A 81 12.14 -2.50 -11.35
C GLN A 81 11.74 -1.39 -10.38
N HIS A 82 10.42 -1.15 -10.21
CA HIS A 82 9.89 -0.21 -9.23
C HIS A 82 10.29 -0.58 -7.81
N LEU A 83 10.11 -1.83 -7.40
CA LEU A 83 10.44 -2.30 -6.04
C LEU A 83 11.92 -2.11 -5.70
N PHE A 84 12.84 -2.46 -6.60
CA PHE A 84 14.27 -2.30 -6.37
C PHE A 84 14.66 -0.82 -6.35
N ARG A 85 14.12 -0.01 -7.26
CA ARG A 85 14.32 1.43 -7.28
C ARG A 85 13.77 2.10 -6.00
N LEU A 86 12.59 1.68 -5.54
CA LEU A 86 11.99 2.15 -4.29
C LEU A 86 12.94 1.96 -3.09
N GLY A 87 13.62 0.83 -3.00
CA GLY A 87 14.63 0.58 -1.96
C GLY A 87 15.74 1.63 -1.96
N ILE A 88 16.25 2.01 -3.13
CA ILE A 88 17.25 3.09 -3.25
C ILE A 88 16.67 4.44 -2.87
N GLU A 89 15.47 4.75 -3.34
CA GLU A 89 14.81 6.03 -3.04
C GLU A 89 14.54 6.22 -1.54
N ILE A 90 14.17 5.16 -0.83
CA ILE A 90 14.02 5.18 0.63
C ILE A 90 15.34 5.53 1.32
N LEU A 91 16.46 4.98 0.84
CA LEU A 91 17.78 5.29 1.39
C LEU A 91 18.18 6.75 1.16
N PHE A 92 17.85 7.29 -0.01
CA PHE A 92 18.21 8.66 -0.38
C PHE A 92 17.19 9.72 0.04
N ALA A 93 15.94 9.34 0.30
CA ALA A 93 14.87 10.26 0.70
C ALA A 93 15.31 11.26 1.78
N PRO A 94 16.03 10.83 2.84
CA PRO A 94 16.48 11.75 3.88
C PRO A 94 17.44 12.86 3.44
N ARG A 95 18.19 12.60 2.41
CA ARG A 95 19.17 13.51 1.86
C ARG A 95 18.57 14.41 0.79
N LEU A 96 17.63 13.90 0.01
CA LEU A 96 17.03 14.60 -1.13
C LEU A 96 15.81 15.41 -0.73
N ILE A 97 14.99 14.88 0.19
CA ILE A 97 13.75 15.50 0.63
C ILE A 97 14.00 16.19 1.97
N THR A 98 14.50 17.39 1.89
CA THR A 98 14.67 18.31 3.02
C THR A 98 13.58 19.39 2.94
N LYS A 99 13.45 20.25 3.94
CA LYS A 99 12.52 21.39 3.90
C LYS A 99 12.77 22.28 2.66
N GLU A 100 14.02 22.47 2.31
CA GLU A 100 14.46 23.28 1.15
C GLU A 100 14.35 22.52 -0.17
N GLY A 101 14.54 21.19 -0.14
CA GLY A 101 14.51 20.32 -1.31
C GLY A 101 13.15 19.72 -1.65
N PHE A 102 12.16 19.87 -0.76
CA PHE A 102 10.86 19.22 -0.90
C PHE A 102 10.21 19.46 -2.25
N THR A 103 10.11 20.72 -2.67
CA THR A 103 9.47 21.13 -3.92
C THR A 103 10.20 20.71 -5.19
N ARG A 104 11.41 20.18 -5.08
CA ARG A 104 12.16 19.61 -6.20
C ARG A 104 11.75 18.17 -6.51
N HIS A 105 11.17 17.50 -5.53
CA HIS A 105 10.92 16.05 -5.58
C HIS A 105 9.46 15.68 -5.39
N ILE A 106 8.66 16.54 -4.77
CA ILE A 106 7.27 16.24 -4.42
C ILE A 106 6.34 17.30 -4.99
N ASP A 107 5.42 16.83 -5.82
CA ASP A 107 4.21 17.54 -6.24
C ASP A 107 3.12 17.23 -5.21
N MET A 108 2.51 18.26 -4.64
CA MET A 108 1.49 18.08 -3.59
C MET A 108 0.10 17.77 -4.16
N GLY A 109 -0.07 17.75 -5.48
CA GLY A 109 -1.37 17.46 -6.09
C GLY A 109 -2.54 18.25 -5.51
N GLU A 110 -3.74 17.70 -5.61
CA GLU A 110 -4.97 18.27 -5.07
C GLU A 110 -5.23 17.81 -3.63
N LEU A 111 -4.43 18.28 -2.67
CA LEU A 111 -4.49 17.86 -1.27
C LEU A 111 -5.33 18.75 -0.36
N ALA A 112 -5.91 19.85 -0.87
CA ALA A 112 -6.67 20.80 -0.06
C ALA A 112 -7.80 20.14 0.79
N PRO A 113 -8.58 19.17 0.28
CA PRO A 113 -9.55 18.44 1.10
C PRO A 113 -8.90 17.66 2.25
N ALA A 114 -7.84 16.89 1.99
CA ALA A 114 -7.14 16.13 3.02
C ALA A 114 -6.54 17.04 4.11
N VAL A 115 -5.98 18.17 3.71
CA VAL A 115 -5.44 19.18 4.64
C VAL A 115 -6.56 19.74 5.51
N ARG A 116 -7.71 20.09 4.94
CA ARG A 116 -8.88 20.53 5.73
C ARG A 116 -9.33 19.47 6.73
N ASP A 117 -9.38 18.21 6.30
CA ASP A 117 -9.78 17.10 7.17
C ASP A 117 -8.81 16.95 8.35
N VAL A 118 -7.49 17.01 8.11
CA VAL A 118 -6.48 16.93 9.17
C VAL A 118 -6.60 18.10 10.15
N PHE A 119 -6.89 19.31 9.67
CA PHE A 119 -7.06 20.50 10.51
C PHE A 119 -8.45 20.65 11.14
N SER A 120 -9.40 19.77 10.82
CA SER A 120 -10.75 19.81 11.38
C SER A 120 -10.81 19.46 12.87
N GLY A 121 -9.74 18.89 13.42
CA GLY A 121 -9.68 18.36 14.79
C GLY A 121 -10.33 16.98 14.93
N GLN A 122 -10.85 16.38 13.85
CA GLN A 122 -11.33 15.00 13.88
C GLN A 122 -10.17 14.00 13.85
N PRO A 123 -10.29 12.86 14.53
CA PRO A 123 -9.34 11.76 14.39
C PRO A 123 -9.20 11.33 12.92
N CYS A 124 -7.98 11.15 12.43
CA CYS A 124 -7.73 10.80 11.04
C CYS A 124 -6.86 9.56 10.90
N ILE A 125 -7.33 8.62 10.06
CA ILE A 125 -6.61 7.41 9.66
C ILE A 125 -6.19 7.55 8.20
N MET A 126 -4.86 7.60 7.97
CA MET A 126 -4.28 7.66 6.64
C MET A 126 -4.14 6.25 6.07
N ILE A 127 -4.74 6.00 4.91
CA ILE A 127 -4.72 4.69 4.25
C ILE A 127 -3.96 4.78 2.93
N THR A 128 -3.04 3.84 2.74
CA THR A 128 -2.39 3.61 1.46
C THR A 128 -2.26 2.10 1.18
N GLY A 129 -1.77 1.73 0.00
CA GLY A 129 -1.37 0.38 -0.37
C GLY A 129 0.13 0.29 -0.66
N HIS A 130 0.63 -0.91 -0.96
CA HIS A 130 1.98 -1.10 -1.49
C HIS A 130 2.04 -0.67 -2.97
N CYS A 131 1.56 0.55 -3.24
CA CYS A 131 1.57 1.20 -4.54
C CYS A 131 2.28 2.56 -4.46
N GLY A 132 3.05 2.90 -5.51
CA GLY A 132 3.92 4.07 -5.48
C GLY A 132 4.97 3.97 -4.37
N ASN A 133 5.28 5.08 -3.71
CA ASN A 133 6.21 5.12 -2.59
C ASN A 133 5.47 5.42 -1.27
N TRP A 134 4.93 4.38 -0.66
CA TRP A 134 4.19 4.47 0.60
C TRP A 134 5.06 4.95 1.79
N GLU A 135 6.37 4.73 1.76
CA GLU A 135 7.29 5.24 2.78
C GLU A 135 7.42 6.76 2.69
N LEU A 136 7.42 7.27 1.46
CA LEU A 136 7.55 8.70 1.21
C LEU A 136 6.36 9.50 1.73
N ILE A 137 5.15 8.96 1.66
CA ILE A 137 3.96 9.62 2.22
C ILE A 137 4.15 9.88 3.71
N GLY A 138 4.51 8.82 4.45
CA GLY A 138 4.75 8.93 5.90
C GLY A 138 5.84 9.95 6.22
N TYR A 139 6.92 9.90 5.44
CA TYR A 139 8.03 10.82 5.59
C TYR A 139 7.64 12.29 5.28
N ALA A 140 6.91 12.52 4.19
CA ALA A 140 6.47 13.85 3.79
C ALA A 140 5.51 14.47 4.82
N ILE A 141 4.54 13.71 5.32
CA ILE A 141 3.59 14.16 6.35
C ILE A 141 4.31 14.54 7.63
N SER A 142 5.23 13.68 8.10
CA SER A 142 6.00 13.95 9.31
C SER A 142 6.92 15.17 9.16
N MET A 143 7.52 15.38 7.99
CA MET A 143 8.37 16.53 7.70
C MET A 143 7.58 17.85 7.67
N LEU A 144 6.30 17.80 7.29
CA LEU A 144 5.39 18.95 7.36
C LEU A 144 4.94 19.26 8.80
N GLY A 145 5.39 18.49 9.80
CA GLY A 145 5.14 18.74 11.20
C GLY A 145 3.92 18.03 11.77
N PHE A 146 3.29 17.13 11.00
CA PHE A 146 2.17 16.33 11.52
C PHE A 146 2.68 15.06 12.20
N PRO A 147 2.36 14.83 13.50
CA PRO A 147 2.73 13.60 14.20
C PRO A 147 2.01 12.41 13.57
N LEU A 148 2.77 11.51 12.96
CA LEU A 148 2.24 10.33 12.27
C LEU A 148 2.72 9.04 12.94
N HIS A 149 1.78 8.20 13.33
CA HIS A 149 2.00 6.87 13.90
C HIS A 149 1.75 5.81 12.83
N ALA A 150 2.83 5.27 12.24
CA ALA A 150 2.73 4.27 11.18
C ALA A 150 2.78 2.85 11.74
N VAL A 151 1.77 2.04 11.40
CA VAL A 151 1.74 0.63 11.79
C VAL A 151 2.69 -0.17 10.90
N TYR A 152 3.59 -0.92 11.53
CA TYR A 152 4.56 -1.74 10.83
C TYR A 152 4.67 -3.14 11.42
N ARG A 153 5.25 -4.04 10.65
CA ARG A 153 5.68 -5.35 11.16
C ARG A 153 7.13 -5.24 11.62
N PRO A 154 7.46 -5.54 12.89
CA PRO A 154 8.83 -5.61 13.35
C PRO A 154 9.69 -6.56 12.51
N LEU A 155 10.93 -6.18 12.28
CA LEU A 155 11.91 -7.02 11.61
C LEU A 155 12.31 -8.18 12.50
N ASP A 156 12.60 -9.33 11.90
CA ASP A 156 13.03 -10.51 12.66
C ASP A 156 14.45 -10.32 13.27
N LEU A 157 15.25 -9.39 12.73
CA LEU A 157 16.60 -9.05 13.20
C LEU A 157 16.52 -7.81 14.13
N ARG A 158 16.55 -8.03 15.43
CA ARG A 158 16.35 -6.99 16.46
C ARG A 158 17.25 -5.75 16.34
N PRO A 159 18.59 -5.86 16.14
CA PRO A 159 19.43 -4.68 16.01
C PRO A 159 19.12 -3.84 14.76
N LEU A 160 18.64 -4.47 13.69
CA LEU A 160 18.23 -3.78 12.48
C LEU A 160 16.86 -3.09 12.70
N ASP A 161 15.96 -3.74 13.42
CA ASP A 161 14.66 -3.17 13.79
C ASP A 161 14.83 -1.92 14.66
N ALA A 162 15.68 -2.00 15.68
CA ALA A 162 16.01 -0.86 16.54
C ALA A 162 16.61 0.32 15.77
N TRP A 163 17.54 0.04 14.86
CA TRP A 163 18.12 1.05 13.97
C TRP A 163 17.08 1.68 13.05
N LEU A 164 16.15 0.88 12.52
CA LEU A 164 15.05 1.37 11.69
C LEU A 164 14.14 2.33 12.49
N HIS A 165 13.77 1.94 13.71
CA HIS A 165 13.00 2.78 14.63
C HIS A 165 13.67 4.12 14.87
N GLU A 166 14.94 4.10 15.27
CA GLU A 166 15.71 5.31 15.53
C GLU A 166 15.81 6.22 14.31
N THR A 167 16.06 5.62 13.13
CA THR A 167 16.18 6.36 11.86
C THR A 167 14.86 7.06 11.49
N ARG A 168 13.72 6.42 11.73
CA ARG A 168 12.40 6.98 11.43
C ARG A 168 11.93 7.97 12.49
N ALA A 169 12.20 7.69 13.76
CA ALA A 169 11.84 8.59 14.87
C ALA A 169 12.53 9.95 14.76
N ARG A 170 13.79 9.99 14.33
CA ARG A 170 14.53 11.25 14.08
C ARG A 170 13.84 12.16 13.04
N ARG A 171 12.82 11.70 12.37
CA ARG A 171 12.07 12.38 11.30
C ARG A 171 10.62 12.63 11.64
N GLY A 172 10.25 12.48 12.91
CA GLY A 172 8.88 12.69 13.37
C GLY A 172 7.91 11.55 13.07
N LEU A 173 8.39 10.41 12.51
CA LEU A 173 7.55 9.23 12.27
C LEU A 173 7.65 8.26 13.44
N THR A 174 6.54 8.03 14.14
CA THR A 174 6.46 7.03 15.20
C THR A 174 6.03 5.68 14.62
N LEU A 175 6.81 4.63 14.90
CA LEU A 175 6.45 3.28 14.47
C LEU A 175 5.67 2.55 15.56
N VAL A 176 4.50 2.04 15.21
CA VAL A 176 3.64 1.23 16.08
C VAL A 176 3.65 -0.21 15.59
N SER A 177 4.08 -1.15 16.46
CA SER A 177 4.05 -2.57 16.11
C SER A 177 2.62 -3.03 15.82
N LYS A 178 2.43 -3.77 14.72
CA LYS A 178 1.14 -4.39 14.43
C LYS A 178 0.64 -5.33 15.55
N PHE A 179 1.58 -5.86 16.37
CA PHE A 179 1.25 -6.66 17.54
C PHE A 179 0.89 -5.71 18.68
N GLY A 180 -0.41 -5.63 19.02
CA GLY A 180 -0.93 -4.71 20.01
C GLY A 180 -1.44 -3.38 19.46
N ALA A 181 -1.36 -3.12 18.17
CA ALA A 181 -1.85 -1.90 17.52
C ALA A 181 -3.31 -1.57 17.88
N VAL A 182 -4.17 -2.57 18.01
CA VAL A 182 -5.59 -2.37 18.42
C VAL A 182 -5.73 -1.65 19.75
N ARG A 183 -4.79 -1.82 20.68
CA ARG A 183 -4.78 -1.13 21.98
C ARG A 183 -4.03 0.20 21.94
N ALA A 184 -3.01 0.28 21.09
CA ALA A 184 -2.13 1.46 21.06
C ALA A 184 -2.70 2.62 20.23
N LEU A 185 -3.51 2.34 19.21
CA LEU A 185 -3.97 3.36 18.25
C LEU A 185 -5.13 4.23 18.72
N PRO A 186 -6.16 3.74 19.47
CA PRO A 186 -7.24 4.61 19.92
C PRO A 186 -6.76 5.85 20.70
N PRO A 187 -5.88 5.74 21.72
CA PRO A 187 -5.36 6.92 22.42
C PRO A 187 -4.57 7.90 21.54
N VAL A 188 -3.94 7.40 20.46
CA VAL A 188 -3.24 8.27 19.50
C VAL A 188 -4.25 9.13 18.74
N LEU A 189 -5.32 8.53 18.24
CA LEU A 189 -6.39 9.23 17.53
C LEU A 189 -7.16 10.20 18.44
N GLU A 190 -7.39 9.84 19.70
CA GLU A 190 -8.03 10.71 20.70
C GLU A 190 -7.21 11.98 21.01
N ARG A 191 -5.88 11.94 20.86
CA ARG A 191 -5.02 13.12 20.96
C ARG A 191 -4.96 13.97 19.70
N GLY A 192 -5.71 13.61 18.64
CA GLY A 192 -5.69 14.30 17.33
C GLY A 192 -4.42 14.02 16.50
N GLU A 193 -3.64 12.99 16.87
CA GLU A 193 -2.48 12.56 16.11
C GLU A 193 -2.88 11.62 14.96
N LEU A 194 -2.08 11.56 13.90
CA LEU A 194 -2.41 10.77 12.70
C LEU A 194 -1.98 9.31 12.84
N VAL A 195 -2.80 8.39 12.34
CA VAL A 195 -2.47 6.97 12.21
C VAL A 195 -2.30 6.62 10.74
N GLY A 196 -1.17 6.01 10.36
CA GLY A 196 -0.87 5.58 8.99
C GLY A 196 -0.88 4.06 8.84
N LEU A 197 -1.57 3.55 7.80
CA LEU A 197 -1.74 2.13 7.54
C LEU A 197 -1.53 1.80 6.06
N VAL A 198 -0.71 0.78 5.79
CA VAL A 198 -0.61 0.16 4.46
C VAL A 198 -1.54 -1.06 4.45
N ALA A 199 -2.69 -0.94 3.77
CA ALA A 199 -3.88 -1.75 4.04
C ALA A 199 -4.30 -2.70 2.90
N ASP A 200 -3.44 -2.94 1.91
CA ASP A 200 -3.75 -3.73 0.71
C ASP A 200 -3.53 -5.24 0.85
N GLN A 201 -2.85 -5.70 1.90
CA GLN A 201 -2.59 -7.12 2.11
C GLN A 201 -3.85 -7.86 2.60
N SER A 202 -3.84 -9.19 2.43
CA SER A 202 -4.96 -10.04 2.86
C SER A 202 -5.18 -10.00 4.38
N GLY A 203 -6.43 -9.75 4.78
CA GLY A 203 -6.88 -9.83 6.18
C GLY A 203 -6.98 -11.25 6.75
N GLY A 204 -6.61 -12.27 5.95
CA GLY A 204 -6.69 -13.67 6.34
C GLY A 204 -8.12 -14.23 6.34
N PRO A 205 -8.35 -15.44 6.89
CA PRO A 205 -9.65 -16.11 6.80
C PRO A 205 -10.76 -15.43 7.62
N ARG A 206 -10.40 -14.54 8.55
CA ARG A 206 -11.33 -13.79 9.41
C ARG A 206 -11.54 -12.34 8.97
N GLY A 207 -11.00 -11.94 7.81
CA GLY A 207 -11.22 -10.63 7.22
C GLY A 207 -12.63 -10.48 6.64
N VAL A 208 -12.99 -9.26 6.28
CA VAL A 208 -14.21 -8.97 5.51
C VAL A 208 -13.90 -9.17 4.03
N PHE A 209 -14.74 -9.94 3.33
CA PHE A 209 -14.55 -10.17 1.90
C PHE A 209 -15.22 -9.05 1.11
N THR A 210 -14.39 -8.22 0.44
CA THR A 210 -14.80 -7.06 -0.34
C THR A 210 -14.28 -7.17 -1.76
N PRO A 211 -14.89 -6.48 -2.75
CA PRO A 211 -14.39 -6.47 -4.12
C PRO A 211 -12.99 -5.83 -4.23
N PHE A 212 -12.18 -6.41 -5.11
CA PHE A 212 -10.90 -5.86 -5.53
C PHE A 212 -10.56 -6.39 -6.92
N PHE A 213 -10.60 -5.55 -7.92
CA PHE A 213 -10.49 -5.92 -9.34
C PHE A 213 -11.48 -7.02 -9.74
N GLY A 214 -12.75 -6.82 -9.44
CA GLY A 214 -13.83 -7.74 -9.81
C GLY A 214 -13.78 -9.12 -9.13
N ARG A 215 -12.97 -9.30 -8.07
CA ARG A 215 -12.85 -10.56 -7.33
C ARG A 215 -12.92 -10.29 -5.82
N LEU A 216 -13.55 -11.17 -5.06
CA LEU A 216 -13.58 -11.05 -3.60
C LEU A 216 -12.19 -11.25 -2.99
N THR A 217 -11.79 -10.32 -2.14
CA THR A 217 -10.54 -10.37 -1.38
C THR A 217 -10.80 -10.18 0.09
N SER A 218 -10.01 -10.86 0.93
CA SER A 218 -10.08 -10.67 2.38
C SER A 218 -9.41 -9.37 2.80
N THR A 219 -10.14 -8.50 3.45
CA THR A 219 -9.72 -7.15 3.81
C THR A 219 -9.72 -6.97 5.34
N TYR A 220 -8.82 -6.16 5.89
CA TYR A 220 -8.67 -5.94 7.33
C TYR A 220 -9.89 -5.23 7.92
N LYS A 221 -10.70 -5.94 8.71
CA LYS A 221 -11.83 -5.35 9.43
C LYS A 221 -11.42 -4.45 10.61
N SER A 222 -10.21 -4.64 11.13
CA SER A 222 -9.72 -3.87 12.29
C SER A 222 -9.62 -2.36 12.00
N ILE A 223 -9.41 -1.98 10.75
CA ILE A 223 -9.39 -0.58 10.32
C ILE A 223 -10.78 0.04 10.44
N GLY A 224 -11.81 -0.64 9.92
CA GLY A 224 -13.19 -0.19 10.06
C GLY A 224 -13.66 -0.14 11.51
N LEU A 225 -13.29 -1.15 12.31
CA LEU A 225 -13.60 -1.16 13.74
C LEU A 225 -12.93 0.00 14.48
N LEU A 226 -11.66 0.30 14.18
CA LEU A 226 -10.94 1.44 14.75
C LEU A 226 -11.63 2.76 14.37
N ALA A 227 -11.98 2.94 13.10
CA ALA A 227 -12.65 4.13 12.62
C ALA A 227 -14.01 4.35 13.31
N MET A 228 -14.80 3.29 13.45
CA MET A 228 -16.09 3.36 14.14
C MET A 228 -15.93 3.66 15.63
N GLN A 229 -14.96 3.06 16.29
CA GLN A 229 -14.69 3.26 17.72
C GLN A 229 -14.27 4.71 18.04
N THR A 230 -13.49 5.33 17.14
CA THR A 230 -12.90 6.66 17.37
C THR A 230 -13.58 7.77 16.56
N ASN A 231 -14.63 7.45 15.81
CA ASN A 231 -15.26 8.35 14.84
C ASN A 231 -14.23 8.99 13.88
N ALA A 232 -13.21 8.21 13.51
CA ALA A 232 -12.11 8.72 12.72
C ALA A 232 -12.45 8.79 11.23
N ARG A 233 -12.08 9.88 10.59
CA ARG A 233 -12.10 10.02 9.12
C ARG A 233 -10.99 9.16 8.49
N LEU A 234 -11.28 8.52 7.37
CA LEU A 234 -10.29 7.82 6.56
C LEU A 234 -9.87 8.71 5.38
N ILE A 235 -8.57 8.92 5.25
CA ILE A 235 -7.96 9.69 4.16
C ILE A 235 -7.11 8.72 3.34
N CYS A 236 -7.54 8.43 2.12
CA CYS A 236 -6.91 7.42 1.25
C CYS A 236 -6.07 8.10 0.18
N GLY A 237 -4.76 7.84 0.17
CA GLY A 237 -3.84 8.50 -0.76
C GLY A 237 -2.61 7.68 -1.12
N THR A 238 -1.90 8.13 -2.14
CA THR A 238 -0.67 7.50 -2.64
C THR A 238 0.38 8.53 -3.02
N ALA A 239 1.68 8.17 -2.93
CA ALA A 239 2.75 8.89 -3.59
C ALA A 239 3.13 8.15 -4.88
N ARG A 240 2.56 8.58 -5.99
CA ARG A 240 2.81 7.99 -7.30
C ARG A 240 4.09 8.60 -7.90
N ARG A 241 5.00 7.73 -8.36
CA ARG A 241 6.21 8.20 -9.06
C ARG A 241 5.84 8.83 -10.39
N LEU A 242 6.39 10.01 -10.63
CA LEU A 242 6.29 10.68 -11.91
C LEU A 242 7.31 10.11 -12.91
N PRO A 243 7.04 10.18 -14.23
CA PRO A 243 8.04 9.92 -15.26
C PRO A 243 9.29 10.77 -15.03
N ASP A 244 10.46 10.25 -15.38
CA ASP A 244 11.74 10.90 -15.08
C ASP A 244 11.84 12.33 -15.66
N ALA A 245 11.21 12.59 -16.81
CA ALA A 245 11.20 13.92 -17.45
C ALA A 245 9.99 14.82 -17.07
N ALA A 246 9.05 14.31 -16.26
CA ALA A 246 7.87 15.09 -15.92
C ALA A 246 8.22 16.24 -14.94
N PRO A 247 7.70 17.45 -15.15
CA PRO A 247 7.93 18.56 -14.23
C PRO A 247 7.21 18.30 -12.88
N ILE A 248 7.81 18.76 -11.79
CA ILE A 248 7.13 18.88 -10.51
C ILE A 248 6.25 20.13 -10.55
N ARG A 249 5.01 20.00 -10.10
CA ARG A 249 4.09 21.13 -9.99
C ARG A 249 3.98 21.54 -8.51
N GLY A 250 4.03 22.84 -8.29
CA GLY A 250 3.77 23.39 -6.96
C GLY A 250 2.27 23.43 -6.64
N PRO A 251 1.89 23.86 -5.42
CA PRO A 251 0.50 23.98 -4.99
C PRO A 251 -0.38 24.86 -5.88
N SER A 252 0.24 25.78 -6.64
CA SER A 252 -0.44 26.64 -7.63
C SER A 252 -0.72 25.94 -8.97
N GLY A 253 -0.36 24.66 -9.13
CA GLY A 253 -0.44 23.92 -10.40
C GLY A 253 0.63 24.32 -11.44
N ARG A 254 1.45 25.33 -11.15
CA ARG A 254 2.54 25.76 -12.04
C ARG A 254 3.72 24.81 -11.94
N ALA A 255 4.37 24.51 -13.06
CA ALA A 255 5.62 23.74 -13.07
C ALA A 255 6.67 24.47 -12.23
N SER A 256 7.37 23.73 -11.39
CA SER A 256 8.53 24.27 -10.67
C SER A 256 9.59 24.68 -11.69
N PRO A 257 10.14 25.91 -11.59
CA PRO A 257 11.25 26.31 -12.42
C PRO A 257 12.56 25.59 -12.06
N ILE A 258 12.55 24.79 -11.01
CA ILE A 258 13.71 24.09 -10.50
C ILE A 258 13.77 22.71 -11.17
N GLU A 259 14.83 22.46 -11.93
CA GLU A 259 15.11 21.15 -12.50
C GLU A 259 15.28 20.10 -11.39
N ARG A 260 14.68 18.93 -11.62
CA ARG A 260 14.87 17.78 -10.71
C ARG A 260 16.31 17.28 -10.80
N SER A 261 17.01 17.23 -9.69
CA SER A 261 18.24 16.49 -9.60
C SER A 261 17.96 15.00 -9.47
N GLY A 262 18.42 14.21 -10.43
CA GLY A 262 18.48 12.76 -10.26
C GLY A 262 17.17 11.98 -10.39
N GLY A 263 16.20 12.40 -11.23
CA GLY A 263 15.05 11.55 -11.61
C GLY A 263 14.08 11.14 -10.49
N MET A 264 14.25 11.61 -9.24
CA MET A 264 13.33 11.37 -8.15
C MET A 264 12.21 12.38 -8.13
N GLY A 265 11.01 11.99 -8.55
CA GLY A 265 9.84 12.86 -8.53
C GLY A 265 8.56 12.07 -8.22
N TYR A 266 7.75 12.62 -7.35
CA TYR A 266 6.49 12.03 -6.90
C TYR A 266 5.39 13.06 -6.85
N VAL A 267 4.17 12.61 -7.12
CA VAL A 267 2.96 13.37 -6.80
C VAL A 267 2.25 12.67 -5.64
N ILE A 268 1.91 13.42 -4.60
CA ILE A 268 1.04 12.94 -3.52
C ILE A 268 -0.39 13.21 -3.95
N GLU A 269 -1.20 12.17 -4.06
CA GLU A 269 -2.57 12.22 -4.55
C GLU A 269 -3.55 11.76 -3.47
N LEU A 270 -4.54 12.60 -3.21
CA LEU A 270 -5.75 12.18 -2.51
C LEU A 270 -6.62 11.38 -3.49
N VAL A 271 -7.11 10.22 -3.05
CA VAL A 271 -7.97 9.34 -3.85
C VAL A 271 -9.39 9.30 -3.32
N ASP A 272 -9.54 9.26 -2.00
CA ASP A 272 -10.83 9.29 -1.31
C ASP A 272 -10.65 9.83 0.10
N SER A 273 -11.65 10.54 0.62
CA SER A 273 -11.76 10.91 2.04
C SER A 273 -13.20 10.77 2.47
N PHE A 274 -13.44 10.09 3.58
CA PHE A 274 -14.77 9.81 4.09
C PHE A 274 -14.78 9.66 5.60
N GLY A 275 -15.89 10.05 6.22
CA GLY A 275 -16.04 10.15 7.66
C GLY A 275 -17.34 9.52 8.19
N PRO A 276 -17.64 9.70 9.50
CA PRO A 276 -18.84 9.16 10.13
C PRO A 276 -20.14 9.53 9.41
N GLU A 277 -20.21 10.68 8.78
CA GLU A 277 -21.35 11.15 7.97
C GLU A 277 -21.66 10.23 6.79
N ASP A 278 -20.66 9.52 6.26
CA ASP A 278 -20.80 8.61 5.11
C ASP A 278 -21.29 7.22 5.49
N TRP A 279 -20.97 6.73 6.70
CA TRP A 279 -21.27 5.34 7.07
C TRP A 279 -22.24 5.16 8.22
N SER A 280 -22.51 6.20 9.04
CA SER A 280 -23.38 6.07 10.23
C SER A 280 -24.80 5.61 9.90
N THR A 281 -25.30 5.98 8.73
CA THR A 281 -26.63 5.61 8.24
C THR A 281 -26.65 4.36 7.36
N HIS A 282 -25.46 3.78 7.06
CA HIS A 282 -25.37 2.60 6.21
C HIS A 282 -25.82 1.34 6.97
N PRO A 283 -26.57 0.40 6.35
CA PRO A 283 -27.05 -0.83 7.01
C PRO A 283 -25.95 -1.69 7.63
N ASP A 284 -24.75 -1.69 7.06
CA ASP A 284 -23.55 -2.34 7.60
C ASP A 284 -22.34 -1.39 7.50
N PRO A 285 -22.15 -0.50 8.51
CA PRO A 285 -21.05 0.47 8.49
C PRO A 285 -19.67 -0.18 8.37
N LEU A 286 -19.45 -1.30 9.04
CA LEU A 286 -18.16 -2.01 8.98
C LEU A 286 -17.85 -2.52 7.58
N PHE A 287 -18.85 -3.10 6.90
CA PHE A 287 -18.69 -3.57 5.53
C PHE A 287 -18.43 -2.40 4.58
N TYR A 288 -19.21 -1.32 4.71
CA TYR A 288 -19.09 -0.11 3.90
C TYR A 288 -17.68 0.50 4.00
N ILE A 289 -17.20 0.78 5.22
CA ILE A 289 -15.87 1.36 5.46
C ILE A 289 -14.80 0.46 4.83
N THR A 290 -14.92 -0.86 5.08
CA THR A 290 -13.93 -1.83 4.60
C THR A 290 -13.90 -1.93 3.08
N ALA A 291 -15.06 -1.93 2.43
CA ALA A 291 -15.19 -1.95 0.98
C ALA A 291 -14.71 -0.62 0.35
N ARG A 292 -15.02 0.53 0.97
CA ARG A 292 -14.68 1.85 0.43
C ARG A 292 -13.17 2.10 0.45
N TYR A 293 -12.48 1.84 1.55
CA TYR A 293 -11.02 2.01 1.54
C TYR A 293 -10.32 0.99 0.63
N ARG A 294 -10.85 -0.23 0.49
CA ARG A 294 -10.30 -1.22 -0.45
C ARG A 294 -10.47 -0.76 -1.90
N ARG A 295 -11.62 -0.18 -2.24
CA ARG A 295 -11.85 0.46 -3.53
C ARG A 295 -10.91 1.63 -3.78
N ALA A 296 -10.66 2.48 -2.78
CA ALA A 296 -9.69 3.57 -2.89
C ALA A 296 -8.29 3.04 -3.24
N ILE A 297 -7.83 1.95 -2.61
CA ILE A 297 -6.56 1.29 -2.95
C ILE A 297 -6.59 0.77 -4.39
N GLU A 298 -7.69 0.16 -4.85
CA GLU A 298 -7.83 -0.27 -6.24
C GLU A 298 -7.66 0.91 -7.21
N LEU A 299 -8.27 2.05 -6.93
CA LEU A 299 -8.13 3.25 -7.74
C LEU A 299 -6.68 3.77 -7.76
N MET A 300 -5.95 3.72 -6.64
CA MET A 300 -4.51 4.03 -6.61
C MET A 300 -3.73 3.12 -7.56
N VAL A 301 -3.98 1.81 -7.50
CA VAL A 301 -3.29 0.82 -8.32
C VAL A 301 -3.63 0.98 -9.80
N ARG A 302 -4.88 1.31 -10.15
CA ARG A 302 -5.30 1.56 -11.55
C ARG A 302 -4.58 2.75 -12.19
N ARG A 303 -4.21 3.77 -11.40
CA ARG A 303 -3.46 4.94 -11.87
C ARG A 303 -2.00 4.63 -12.24
N ALA A 304 -1.37 3.65 -11.58
CA ALA A 304 0.01 3.25 -11.82
C ALA A 304 0.21 1.75 -11.53
N PRO A 305 -0.30 0.86 -12.39
CA PRO A 305 -0.25 -0.57 -12.15
C PRO A 305 1.17 -1.15 -12.13
N ASP A 306 2.13 -0.50 -12.78
CA ASP A 306 3.55 -0.83 -12.74
C ASP A 306 4.23 -0.50 -11.40
N GLN A 307 3.56 0.29 -10.55
CA GLN A 307 4.05 0.70 -9.24
C GLN A 307 3.37 -0.03 -8.08
N TYR A 308 2.72 -1.15 -8.32
CA TYR A 308 2.06 -1.97 -7.31
C TYR A 308 2.76 -3.32 -7.11
N LEU A 309 2.79 -3.83 -5.89
CA LEU A 309 3.45 -5.11 -5.57
C LEU A 309 2.58 -6.32 -5.93
N TRP A 310 2.42 -6.59 -7.23
CA TRP A 310 1.61 -7.69 -7.75
C TRP A 310 2.05 -9.09 -7.29
N MET A 311 3.28 -9.24 -6.77
CA MET A 311 3.77 -10.52 -6.25
C MET A 311 3.18 -10.91 -4.89
N HIS A 312 2.45 -10.03 -4.20
CA HIS A 312 1.76 -10.34 -2.96
C HIS A 312 0.59 -11.29 -3.22
N ARG A 313 0.26 -12.14 -2.24
CA ARG A 313 -0.85 -13.10 -2.35
C ARG A 313 -2.19 -12.43 -2.03
N LEU A 314 -2.70 -11.65 -2.99
CA LEU A 314 -3.88 -10.80 -2.83
C LEU A 314 -5.16 -11.60 -2.56
N TRP A 315 -5.33 -12.72 -3.24
CA TRP A 315 -6.53 -13.56 -3.19
C TRP A 315 -6.31 -14.91 -2.53
N ARG A 316 -5.29 -15.04 -1.66
CA ARG A 316 -4.98 -16.29 -0.95
C ARG A 316 -6.12 -16.77 -0.06
N ALA A 317 -6.73 -15.88 0.71
CA ALA A 317 -7.89 -16.20 1.53
C ALA A 317 -9.15 -16.10 0.67
N ARG A 318 -9.91 -17.20 0.64
CA ARG A 318 -11.18 -17.26 -0.10
C ARG A 318 -12.37 -17.34 0.88
N PRO A 319 -13.53 -16.76 0.52
CA PRO A 319 -14.73 -16.83 1.35
C PRO A 319 -15.21 -18.26 1.53
N ALA A 320 -15.98 -18.51 2.58
CA ALA A 320 -16.39 -19.85 2.95
C ALA A 320 -17.22 -20.55 1.87
N HIS A 321 -18.12 -19.81 1.20
CA HIS A 321 -18.96 -20.39 0.15
C HIS A 321 -18.13 -20.88 -1.06
N GLU A 322 -17.08 -20.17 -1.47
CA GLU A 322 -16.18 -20.62 -2.54
C GLU A 322 -15.39 -21.86 -2.11
N ARG A 323 -14.84 -21.87 -0.88
CA ARG A 323 -14.08 -23.04 -0.36
C ARG A 323 -14.92 -24.30 -0.26
N MET A 324 -16.23 -24.16 -0.05
CA MET A 324 -17.19 -25.26 0.09
C MET A 324 -17.99 -25.51 -1.19
N ASN A 325 -17.69 -24.80 -2.26
CA ASN A 325 -18.43 -24.83 -3.54
C ASN A 325 -19.96 -24.69 -3.32
N LYS A 326 -20.35 -23.69 -2.53
CA LYS A 326 -21.75 -23.37 -2.25
C LYS A 326 -22.20 -22.15 -3.05
N PRO A 327 -23.50 -21.98 -3.31
CA PRO A 327 -24.05 -20.80 -3.96
C PRO A 327 -23.61 -19.50 -3.25
N PHE A 328 -23.57 -18.43 -4.00
CA PHE A 328 -23.24 -17.10 -3.48
C PHE A 328 -24.24 -16.69 -2.38
N PRO A 329 -23.77 -16.27 -1.18
CA PRO A 329 -24.67 -15.96 -0.06
C PRO A 329 -25.56 -14.75 -0.34
N PRO A 330 -26.91 -14.85 -0.18
CA PRO A 330 -27.84 -13.73 -0.39
C PRO A 330 -27.47 -12.50 0.46
N GLN A 331 -27.12 -12.70 1.73
CA GLN A 331 -26.73 -11.60 2.62
C GLN A 331 -25.48 -10.86 2.15
N LEU A 332 -24.51 -11.55 1.54
CA LEU A 332 -23.34 -10.88 0.96
C LEU A 332 -23.72 -10.13 -0.31
N ARG A 333 -24.64 -10.66 -1.12
CA ARG A 333 -25.16 -9.99 -2.31
C ARG A 333 -25.88 -8.69 -1.92
N GLU A 334 -26.72 -8.70 -0.88
CA GLU A 334 -27.42 -7.51 -0.35
C GLU A 334 -26.43 -6.45 0.14
N LYS A 335 -25.39 -6.83 0.92
CA LYS A 335 -24.35 -5.90 1.37
C LYS A 335 -23.58 -5.27 0.21
N LEU A 336 -23.29 -6.03 -0.83
CA LEU A 336 -22.61 -5.53 -2.03
C LEU A 336 -23.51 -4.59 -2.83
N ALA A 337 -24.81 -4.95 -3.00
CA ALA A 337 -25.79 -4.12 -3.69
C ALA A 337 -26.04 -2.78 -2.98
N ALA A 338 -25.88 -2.72 -1.66
CA ALA A 338 -26.01 -1.50 -0.87
C ALA A 338 -24.84 -0.52 -1.02
N LEU A 339 -23.71 -0.92 -1.66
CA LEU A 339 -22.57 -0.03 -1.89
C LEU A 339 -22.93 1.00 -2.99
N PRO A 340 -22.82 2.32 -2.73
CA PRO A 340 -23.26 3.35 -3.67
C PRO A 340 -22.57 3.34 -5.05
N TRP A 341 -21.42 2.70 -5.14
CA TRP A 341 -20.63 2.60 -6.38
C TRP A 341 -20.77 1.24 -7.08
N MET A 342 -21.55 0.30 -6.54
CA MET A 342 -21.73 -1.04 -7.10
C MET A 342 -22.90 -1.03 -8.08
N THR A 343 -22.62 -1.17 -9.36
CA THR A 343 -23.67 -1.33 -10.35
C THR A 343 -24.21 -2.77 -10.37
N ALA A 344 -25.43 -2.96 -10.87
CA ALA A 344 -26.02 -4.29 -11.00
C ALA A 344 -25.15 -5.22 -11.88
N ALA A 345 -24.59 -4.69 -12.98
CA ALA A 345 -23.73 -5.44 -13.87
C ALA A 345 -22.42 -5.89 -13.18
N GLU A 346 -21.78 -5.00 -12.41
CA GLU A 346 -20.56 -5.35 -11.65
C GLU A 346 -20.85 -6.39 -10.58
N LEU A 347 -22.01 -6.28 -9.90
CA LEU A 347 -22.44 -7.26 -8.91
C LEU A 347 -22.65 -8.63 -9.53
N ASP A 348 -23.35 -8.71 -10.67
CA ASP A 348 -23.59 -9.99 -11.37
C ASP A 348 -22.29 -10.61 -11.87
N GLN A 349 -21.36 -9.81 -12.40
CA GLN A 349 -20.02 -10.28 -12.76
C GLN A 349 -19.24 -10.80 -11.56
N LEU A 350 -19.30 -10.11 -10.43
CA LEU A 350 -18.61 -10.53 -9.19
C LEU A 350 -19.19 -11.84 -8.65
N VAL A 351 -20.52 -12.01 -8.69
CA VAL A 351 -21.19 -13.26 -8.29
C VAL A 351 -20.76 -14.40 -9.20
N ALA A 352 -20.88 -14.23 -10.52
CA ALA A 352 -20.47 -15.24 -11.50
C ALA A 352 -18.99 -15.62 -11.34
N ARG A 353 -18.12 -14.62 -11.11
CA ARG A 353 -16.69 -14.87 -10.86
C ARG A 353 -16.47 -15.66 -9.57
N SER A 354 -17.18 -15.35 -8.49
CA SER A 354 -17.07 -16.06 -7.22
C SER A 354 -17.51 -17.52 -7.32
N GLU A 355 -18.56 -17.80 -8.09
CA GLU A 355 -19.03 -19.17 -8.36
C GLU A 355 -18.01 -19.98 -9.20
N LEU A 356 -17.40 -19.35 -10.21
CA LEU A 356 -16.31 -19.94 -10.98
C LEU A 356 -15.10 -20.26 -10.10
N ASP A 357 -14.73 -19.35 -9.19
CA ASP A 357 -13.64 -19.56 -8.22
C ASP A 357 -13.97 -20.75 -7.30
N GLY A 358 -15.21 -20.88 -6.84
CA GLY A 358 -15.66 -22.03 -6.03
C GLY A 358 -15.55 -23.35 -6.76
N ALA A 359 -16.01 -23.42 -8.01
CA ALA A 359 -15.89 -24.59 -8.86
C ALA A 359 -14.43 -24.96 -9.15
N ALA A 360 -13.57 -23.97 -9.39
CA ALA A 360 -12.14 -24.19 -9.63
C ALA A 360 -11.43 -24.75 -8.38
N ILE A 361 -11.77 -24.24 -7.20
CA ILE A 361 -11.25 -24.74 -5.92
C ILE A 361 -11.68 -26.20 -5.69
N ALA A 362 -12.95 -26.52 -5.92
CA ALA A 362 -13.49 -27.87 -5.80
C ALA A 362 -12.82 -28.86 -6.77
N ALA A 363 -12.44 -28.39 -7.96
CA ALA A 363 -11.70 -29.16 -8.97
C ALA A 363 -10.18 -29.27 -8.68
N GLY A 364 -9.69 -28.74 -7.55
CA GLY A 364 -8.27 -28.72 -7.21
C GLY A 364 -7.42 -27.78 -8.09
N ARG A 365 -8.03 -26.85 -8.77
CA ARG A 365 -7.40 -25.88 -9.68
C ARG A 365 -7.63 -24.43 -9.21
N PRO A 366 -7.19 -24.06 -8.00
CA PRO A 366 -7.38 -22.68 -7.57
C PRO A 366 -6.56 -21.74 -8.47
N GLU A 367 -7.25 -20.81 -9.13
CA GLU A 367 -6.54 -19.74 -9.85
C GLU A 367 -5.81 -18.83 -8.86
N ALA A 368 -4.55 -18.50 -9.22
CA ALA A 368 -3.64 -17.52 -8.61
C ALA A 368 -3.97 -17.14 -7.15
N SER A 369 -3.36 -17.84 -6.22
CA SER A 369 -3.47 -17.56 -4.76
C SER A 369 -2.26 -16.75 -4.25
#